data_08e42eae86bfc5cc5cd03d17a9e77f61
#
_entry.id   08e42eae86bfc5cc5cd03d17a9e77f61
#
_cell.length_a   1.000
_cell.length_b   1.000
_cell.length_c   1.000
_cell.angle_alpha   90.00
_cell.angle_beta   90.00
_cell.angle_gamma   90.00
#
_symmetry.space_group_name_H-M   'P 1'
#
loop_
_entity.id
_entity.type
_entity.pdbx_description
1 polymer ?
#
loop_
_entity_poly.entity_id
_entity_poly.type
_entity_poly.pdbx_seq_one_letter_code
_entity_poly.pdbx_strand_id
1 'polypeptide(L)'
;MSPTRRQLLALIASAASGPLRAGPRARVRAVAFDAFVLFSPQVVIRSAREVAGDKGDALFTAASAKLFGYTWYYTSAKRYAEFDKLAADAFASAGQGLGVALGSGDVERMVEAYSRLELWPDVPAALQALRRRGVRLAMLSNLSGQALKANLRAGEIEEHFEFVLSTDQAQQYKPSPKAYDLAVRAFRIPRNEIGFAASASWDASGATWFGFPTAWVNRNGLPAEMAHVAPAIISREISGVLQLAGVQPA
;
A
#
# COMPACT_ATOMS: atom_id res chain seq x y z
N MET A 1 60.60 -21.65 -4.53
CA MET A 1 59.47 -22.61 -4.55
C MET A 1 58.18 -21.81 -4.73
N SER A 2 57.59 -21.91 -5.91
CA SER A 2 56.33 -21.18 -6.23
C SER A 2 55.13 -21.92 -5.60
N PRO A 3 54.17 -21.22 -4.99
CA PRO A 3 53.02 -21.86 -4.38
C PRO A 3 52.15 -22.53 -5.43
N THR A 4 51.68 -23.74 -5.11
CA THR A 4 50.84 -24.52 -6.00
C THR A 4 49.44 -23.91 -6.13
N ARG A 5 48.76 -24.12 -7.28
CA ARG A 5 47.41 -23.64 -7.58
C ARG A 5 46.36 -23.97 -6.49
N ARG A 6 46.56 -25.05 -5.73
CA ARG A 6 45.73 -25.44 -4.57
C ARG A 6 45.92 -24.53 -3.35
N GLN A 7 47.12 -23.98 -3.14
CA GLN A 7 47.39 -23.06 -2.03
C GLN A 7 46.86 -21.67 -2.28
N LEU A 8 46.80 -21.22 -3.55
CA LEU A 8 46.17 -19.97 -3.94
C LEU A 8 44.63 -20.02 -3.79
N LEU A 9 43.97 -21.15 -4.08
CA LEU A 9 42.51 -21.31 -3.91
C LEU A 9 42.10 -21.38 -2.44
N ALA A 10 42.94 -21.87 -1.54
CA ALA A 10 42.66 -21.88 -0.10
C ALA A 10 42.75 -20.48 0.54
N LEU A 11 43.57 -19.59 0.01
CA LEU A 11 43.72 -18.20 0.50
C LEU A 11 42.54 -17.30 0.07
N ILE A 12 41.89 -17.60 -1.04
CA ILE A 12 40.70 -16.84 -1.52
C ILE A 12 39.42 -17.25 -0.79
N ALA A 13 39.33 -18.49 -0.29
CA ALA A 13 38.14 -18.99 0.41
C ALA A 13 38.04 -18.50 1.88
N SER A 14 39.12 -18.02 2.50
CA SER A 14 39.10 -17.51 3.88
C SER A 14 38.74 -16.02 4.02
N ALA A 15 38.63 -15.28 2.94
CA ALA A 15 38.36 -13.83 3.00
C ALA A 15 36.85 -13.46 2.82
N ALA A 16 35.96 -14.43 2.64
CA ALA A 16 34.57 -14.17 2.21
C ALA A 16 33.47 -14.55 3.23
N SER A 17 33.80 -14.91 4.46
CA SER A 17 32.77 -15.33 5.44
C SER A 17 32.76 -14.52 6.76
N GLY A 18 32.97 -13.21 6.65
CA GLY A 18 32.53 -12.31 7.72
C GLY A 18 31.00 -12.10 7.58
N PRO A 19 30.19 -12.18 8.67
CA PRO A 19 28.80 -11.80 8.59
C PRO A 19 28.76 -10.35 8.09
N LEU A 20 28.06 -10.12 6.97
CA LEU A 20 27.70 -8.77 6.53
C LEU A 20 27.00 -8.12 7.73
N ARG A 21 27.73 -7.31 8.49
CA ARG A 21 27.14 -6.45 9.51
C ARG A 21 26.15 -5.55 8.77
N ALA A 22 24.85 -5.85 8.92
CA ALA A 22 23.80 -4.91 8.56
C ALA A 22 24.16 -3.60 9.27
N GLY A 23 24.54 -2.57 8.51
CA GLY A 23 24.77 -1.23 9.06
C GLY A 23 23.55 -0.79 9.85
N PRO A 24 23.68 0.18 10.76
CA PRO A 24 22.54 0.68 11.52
C PRO A 24 21.43 1.03 10.54
N ARG A 25 20.24 0.43 10.72
CA ARG A 25 19.06 0.75 9.90
C ARG A 25 18.85 2.25 9.95
N ALA A 26 18.74 2.89 8.81
CA ALA A 26 18.42 4.32 8.73
C ALA A 26 17.14 4.58 9.54
N ARG A 27 17.14 5.64 10.33
CA ARG A 27 15.96 6.03 11.12
C ARG A 27 14.86 6.47 10.16
N VAL A 28 13.66 5.91 10.30
CA VAL A 28 12.48 6.37 9.59
C VAL A 28 12.11 7.78 10.07
N ARG A 29 12.06 8.75 9.15
CA ARG A 29 11.76 10.17 9.40
C ARG A 29 10.41 10.59 8.84
N ALA A 30 9.91 9.82 7.88
CA ALA A 30 8.60 10.02 7.26
C ALA A 30 7.93 8.66 7.02
N VAL A 31 6.61 8.65 6.94
CA VAL A 31 5.82 7.46 6.58
C VAL A 31 4.81 7.83 5.49
N ALA A 32 4.80 7.06 4.41
CA ALA A 32 3.76 7.09 3.40
C ALA A 32 2.78 5.93 3.64
N PHE A 33 1.49 6.22 3.61
CA PHE A 33 0.42 5.26 3.92
C PHE A 33 -0.39 4.92 2.68
N ASP A 34 -0.57 3.63 2.41
CA ASP A 34 -1.69 3.21 1.58
C ASP A 34 -3.03 3.50 2.28
N ALA A 35 -4.04 3.88 1.50
CA ALA A 35 -5.35 4.29 2.04
C ALA A 35 -6.00 3.20 2.92
N PHE A 36 -5.93 1.93 2.51
CA PHE A 36 -6.58 0.84 3.24
C PHE A 36 -5.85 0.41 4.53
N VAL A 37 -4.68 0.96 4.81
CA VAL A 37 -4.06 0.89 6.15
C VAL A 37 -4.88 1.69 7.15
N LEU A 38 -5.36 2.87 6.72
CA LEU A 38 -6.10 3.81 7.55
C LEU A 38 -7.61 3.60 7.50
N PHE A 39 -8.13 3.21 6.33
CA PHE A 39 -9.56 3.12 6.06
C PHE A 39 -10.00 1.69 5.77
N SER A 40 -11.20 1.35 6.26
CA SER A 40 -11.87 0.08 6.02
C SER A 40 -12.65 0.11 4.70
N PRO A 41 -12.57 -0.93 3.86
CA PRO A 41 -13.38 -1.03 2.64
C PRO A 41 -14.84 -1.46 2.91
N GLN A 42 -15.27 -1.57 4.17
CA GLN A 42 -16.59 -2.12 4.53
C GLN A 42 -17.76 -1.37 3.89
N VAL A 43 -17.63 -0.06 3.67
CA VAL A 43 -18.69 0.72 3.01
C VAL A 43 -18.88 0.30 1.55
N VAL A 44 -17.80 -0.05 0.85
CA VAL A 44 -17.87 -0.56 -0.53
C VAL A 44 -18.51 -1.95 -0.54
N ILE A 45 -18.15 -2.80 0.43
CA ILE A 45 -18.75 -4.14 0.59
C ILE A 45 -20.25 -4.03 0.87
N ARG A 46 -20.66 -3.13 1.80
CA ARG A 46 -22.09 -2.89 2.07
C ARG A 46 -22.83 -2.43 0.81
N SER A 47 -22.27 -1.50 0.07
CA SER A 47 -22.88 -1.02 -1.19
C SER A 47 -23.03 -2.16 -2.20
N ALA A 48 -22.07 -3.07 -2.33
CA ALA A 48 -22.20 -4.24 -3.19
C ALA A 48 -23.28 -5.22 -2.70
N ARG A 49 -23.45 -5.40 -1.38
CA ARG A 49 -24.54 -6.21 -0.79
C ARG A 49 -25.92 -5.59 -1.02
N GLU A 50 -26.04 -4.28 -0.89
CA GLU A 50 -27.27 -3.56 -1.15
C GLU A 50 -27.74 -3.71 -2.60
N VAL A 51 -26.79 -3.75 -3.55
CA VAL A 51 -27.08 -3.87 -4.98
C VAL A 51 -27.31 -5.33 -5.40
N ALA A 52 -26.49 -6.28 -4.90
CA ALA A 52 -26.46 -7.65 -5.40
C ALA A 52 -26.96 -8.71 -4.39
N GLY A 53 -27.47 -8.31 -3.23
CA GLY A 53 -27.98 -9.20 -2.20
C GLY A 53 -26.96 -10.28 -1.81
N ASP A 54 -27.34 -11.53 -1.85
CA ASP A 54 -26.50 -12.68 -1.49
C ASP A 54 -25.21 -12.81 -2.34
N LYS A 55 -25.19 -12.19 -3.53
CA LYS A 55 -24.01 -12.14 -4.40
C LYS A 55 -23.07 -10.96 -4.11
N GLY A 56 -23.40 -10.06 -3.14
CA GLY A 56 -22.67 -8.83 -2.90
C GLY A 56 -21.20 -9.04 -2.54
N ASP A 57 -20.91 -10.00 -1.66
CA ASP A 57 -19.51 -10.32 -1.28
C ASP A 57 -18.71 -10.90 -2.44
N ALA A 58 -19.34 -11.76 -3.24
CA ALA A 58 -18.72 -12.30 -4.44
C ALA A 58 -18.47 -11.20 -5.48
N LEU A 59 -19.43 -10.27 -5.63
CA LEU A 59 -19.31 -9.11 -6.52
C LEU A 59 -18.13 -8.21 -6.11
N PHE A 60 -18.05 -7.83 -4.83
CA PHE A 60 -16.94 -7.02 -4.32
C PHE A 60 -15.59 -7.73 -4.52
N THR A 61 -15.50 -9.02 -4.19
CA THR A 61 -14.27 -9.80 -4.32
C THR A 61 -13.81 -9.87 -5.78
N ALA A 62 -14.72 -10.21 -6.69
CA ALA A 62 -14.42 -10.31 -8.12
C ALA A 62 -14.07 -8.95 -8.71
N ALA A 63 -14.81 -7.89 -8.35
CA ALA A 63 -14.53 -6.53 -8.80
C ALA A 63 -13.17 -6.03 -8.30
N SER A 64 -12.83 -6.27 -7.03
CA SER A 64 -11.54 -5.89 -6.47
C SER A 64 -10.37 -6.58 -7.19
N ALA A 65 -10.46 -7.89 -7.44
CA ALA A 65 -9.44 -8.62 -8.18
C ALA A 65 -9.27 -8.08 -9.62
N LYS A 66 -10.38 -7.77 -10.32
CA LYS A 66 -10.35 -7.17 -11.64
C LYS A 66 -9.75 -5.78 -11.61
N LEU A 67 -10.14 -4.93 -10.65
CA LEU A 67 -9.64 -3.57 -10.50
C LEU A 67 -8.12 -3.54 -10.37
N PHE A 68 -7.54 -4.36 -9.47
CA PHE A 68 -6.08 -4.46 -9.37
C PHE A 68 -5.45 -4.98 -10.67
N GLY A 69 -6.05 -6.00 -11.30
CA GLY A 69 -5.60 -6.49 -12.61
C GLY A 69 -5.59 -5.37 -13.66
N TYR A 70 -6.64 -4.55 -13.73
CA TYR A 70 -6.73 -3.45 -14.67
C TYR A 70 -5.68 -2.36 -14.41
N THR A 71 -5.45 -1.98 -13.15
CA THR A 71 -4.38 -1.04 -12.81
C THR A 71 -3.00 -1.53 -13.29
N TRP A 72 -2.75 -2.85 -13.18
CA TRP A 72 -1.49 -3.45 -13.65
C TRP A 72 -1.43 -3.56 -15.17
N TYR A 73 -2.54 -3.88 -15.86
CA TYR A 73 -2.58 -3.92 -17.33
C TYR A 73 -2.28 -2.53 -17.91
N TYR A 74 -2.95 -1.49 -17.40
CA TYR A 74 -2.72 -0.12 -17.84
C TYR A 74 -1.28 0.31 -17.60
N THR A 75 -0.74 0.03 -16.42
CA THR A 75 0.66 0.35 -16.07
C THR A 75 1.66 -0.38 -16.98
N SER A 76 1.47 -1.68 -17.21
CA SER A 76 2.33 -2.49 -18.08
C SER A 76 2.24 -2.05 -19.54
N ALA A 77 1.07 -1.67 -20.01
CA ALA A 77 0.84 -1.14 -21.35
C ALA A 77 1.32 0.32 -21.52
N LYS A 78 1.86 0.95 -20.47
CA LYS A 78 2.21 2.39 -20.43
C LYS A 78 1.03 3.29 -20.79
N ARG A 79 -0.16 2.89 -20.37
CA ARG A 79 -1.42 3.62 -20.47
C ARG A 79 -1.86 4.03 -19.08
N TYR A 80 -2.77 4.99 -19.04
CA TYR A 80 -3.40 5.43 -17.81
C TYR A 80 -4.90 5.64 -18.03
N ALA A 81 -5.68 5.29 -17.04
CA ALA A 81 -7.07 5.68 -16.86
C ALA A 81 -7.27 5.93 -15.36
N GLU A 82 -8.16 6.82 -15.00
CA GLU A 82 -8.46 7.18 -13.62
C GLU A 82 -9.01 5.98 -12.83
N PHE A 83 -8.70 5.93 -11.52
CA PHE A 83 -9.11 4.84 -10.64
C PHE A 83 -10.62 4.59 -10.68
N ASP A 84 -11.44 5.66 -10.60
CA ASP A 84 -12.88 5.56 -10.55
C ASP A 84 -13.47 4.93 -11.84
N LYS A 85 -12.85 5.24 -13.01
CA LYS A 85 -13.19 4.59 -14.27
C LYS A 85 -12.86 3.10 -14.25
N LEU A 86 -11.67 2.73 -13.79
CA LEU A 86 -11.26 1.32 -13.71
C LEU A 86 -12.12 0.55 -12.71
N ALA A 87 -12.52 1.20 -11.60
CA ALA A 87 -13.42 0.62 -10.62
C ALA A 87 -14.82 0.37 -11.22
N ALA A 88 -15.35 1.32 -11.99
CA ALA A 88 -16.62 1.16 -12.70
C ALA A 88 -16.56 -0.02 -13.69
N ASP A 89 -15.52 -0.08 -14.53
CA ASP A 89 -15.31 -1.17 -15.49
C ASP A 89 -15.17 -2.54 -14.77
N ALA A 90 -14.52 -2.55 -13.60
CA ALA A 90 -14.34 -3.76 -12.80
C ALA A 90 -15.65 -4.27 -12.20
N PHE A 91 -16.48 -3.38 -11.61
CA PHE A 91 -17.79 -3.75 -11.09
C PHE A 91 -18.71 -4.23 -12.20
N ALA A 92 -18.80 -3.51 -13.31
CA ALA A 92 -19.61 -3.91 -14.45
C ALA A 92 -19.22 -5.30 -14.99
N SER A 93 -17.94 -5.53 -15.19
CA SER A 93 -17.41 -6.83 -15.65
C SER A 93 -17.61 -7.96 -14.64
N ALA A 94 -17.46 -7.68 -13.33
CA ALA A 94 -17.70 -8.65 -12.27
C ALA A 94 -19.19 -9.03 -12.19
N GLY A 95 -20.08 -8.00 -12.25
CA GLY A 95 -21.53 -8.22 -12.28
C GLY A 95 -21.95 -9.12 -13.45
N GLN A 96 -21.46 -8.83 -14.66
CA GLN A 96 -21.71 -9.67 -15.82
C GLN A 96 -21.25 -11.12 -15.61
N GLY A 97 -20.04 -11.33 -15.06
CA GLY A 97 -19.48 -12.66 -14.79
C GLY A 97 -20.28 -13.45 -13.75
N LEU A 98 -20.95 -12.77 -12.82
CA LEU A 98 -21.77 -13.37 -11.77
C LEU A 98 -23.26 -13.46 -12.12
N GLY A 99 -23.66 -12.99 -13.30
CA GLY A 99 -25.07 -12.90 -13.69
C GLY A 99 -25.87 -11.95 -12.80
N VAL A 100 -25.23 -10.85 -12.35
CA VAL A 100 -25.88 -9.75 -11.63
C VAL A 100 -26.11 -8.60 -12.61
N ALA A 101 -27.37 -8.23 -12.82
CA ALA A 101 -27.72 -7.08 -13.64
C ALA A 101 -27.46 -5.78 -12.85
N LEU A 102 -26.46 -5.01 -13.26
CA LEU A 102 -26.09 -3.74 -12.68
C LEU A 102 -26.52 -2.60 -13.59
N GLY A 103 -27.30 -1.65 -13.06
CA GLY A 103 -27.55 -0.36 -13.71
C GLY A 103 -26.36 0.59 -13.54
N SER A 104 -26.33 1.68 -14.33
CA SER A 104 -25.28 2.71 -14.20
C SER A 104 -25.23 3.31 -12.80
N GLY A 105 -26.40 3.63 -12.22
CA GLY A 105 -26.50 4.15 -10.87
C GLY A 105 -26.02 3.18 -9.76
N ASP A 106 -26.08 1.86 -9.99
CA ASP A 106 -25.55 0.88 -9.06
C ASP A 106 -24.03 0.89 -9.07
N VAL A 107 -23.42 0.93 -10.26
CA VAL A 107 -21.98 1.02 -10.43
C VAL A 107 -21.44 2.32 -9.85
N GLU A 108 -22.07 3.46 -10.16
CA GLU A 108 -21.71 4.78 -9.64
C GLU A 108 -21.70 4.79 -8.10
N ARG A 109 -22.75 4.25 -7.46
CA ARG A 109 -22.86 4.15 -6.00
C ARG A 109 -21.74 3.35 -5.36
N MET A 110 -21.34 2.21 -5.97
CA MET A 110 -20.22 1.41 -5.49
C MET A 110 -18.87 2.12 -5.67
N VAL A 111 -18.69 2.87 -6.76
CA VAL A 111 -17.49 3.68 -7.00
C VAL A 111 -17.42 4.86 -6.02
N GLU A 112 -18.51 5.59 -5.81
CA GLU A 112 -18.56 6.67 -4.82
C GLU A 112 -18.23 6.22 -3.40
N ALA A 113 -18.53 4.96 -3.06
CA ALA A 113 -18.22 4.41 -1.75
C ALA A 113 -16.71 4.46 -1.41
N TYR A 114 -15.83 4.48 -2.41
CA TYR A 114 -14.38 4.70 -2.19
C TYR A 114 -14.03 6.10 -1.68
N SER A 115 -14.95 7.06 -1.77
CA SER A 115 -14.79 8.42 -1.22
C SER A 115 -15.41 8.59 0.17
N ARG A 116 -16.00 7.53 0.74
CA ARG A 116 -16.72 7.53 2.03
C ARG A 116 -16.26 6.40 2.95
N LEU A 117 -14.97 6.05 2.88
CA LEU A 117 -14.38 4.98 3.69
C LEU A 117 -14.36 5.38 5.17
N GLU A 118 -14.48 4.39 6.05
CA GLU A 118 -14.48 4.57 7.51
C GLU A 118 -13.09 4.31 8.07
N LEU A 119 -12.64 5.13 9.02
CA LEU A 119 -11.37 4.91 9.72
C LEU A 119 -11.39 3.61 10.52
N TRP A 120 -10.26 2.91 10.54
CA TRP A 120 -10.02 1.89 11.54
C TRP A 120 -9.87 2.53 12.93
N PRO A 121 -10.41 1.91 14.00
CA PRO A 121 -10.42 2.50 15.35
C PRO A 121 -9.04 2.79 15.93
N ASP A 122 -8.01 2.05 15.52
CA ASP A 122 -6.63 2.18 15.99
C ASP A 122 -5.83 3.31 15.31
N VAL A 123 -6.39 3.94 14.27
CA VAL A 123 -5.68 4.93 13.44
C VAL A 123 -5.45 6.27 14.15
N PRO A 124 -6.44 6.94 14.77
CA PRO A 124 -6.25 8.29 15.30
C PRO A 124 -5.11 8.37 16.34
N ALA A 125 -5.08 7.42 17.28
CA ALA A 125 -4.05 7.38 18.32
C ALA A 125 -2.64 7.15 17.73
N ALA A 126 -2.54 6.30 16.71
CA ALA A 126 -1.27 6.01 16.04
C ALA A 126 -0.73 7.23 15.26
N LEU A 127 -1.59 7.96 14.51
CA LEU A 127 -1.20 9.17 13.81
C LEU A 127 -0.70 10.25 14.77
N GLN A 128 -1.40 10.45 15.89
CA GLN A 128 -0.95 11.36 16.93
C GLN A 128 0.42 10.97 17.52
N ALA A 129 0.64 9.69 17.80
CA ALA A 129 1.92 9.20 18.33
C ALA A 129 3.08 9.45 17.35
N LEU A 130 2.88 9.19 16.05
CA LEU A 130 3.85 9.49 14.99
C LEU A 130 4.17 10.99 14.93
N ARG A 131 3.13 11.84 14.92
CA ARG A 131 3.28 13.31 14.89
C ARG A 131 4.03 13.85 16.10
N ARG A 132 3.69 13.40 17.32
CA ARG A 132 4.42 13.80 18.55
C ARG A 132 5.90 13.47 18.50
N ARG A 133 6.31 12.47 17.73
CA ARG A 133 7.72 12.08 17.53
C ARG A 133 8.37 12.79 16.32
N GLY A 134 7.66 13.72 15.68
CA GLY A 134 8.16 14.48 14.55
C GLY A 134 8.27 13.65 13.26
N VAL A 135 7.54 12.54 13.14
CA VAL A 135 7.48 11.75 11.91
C VAL A 135 6.55 12.47 10.93
N ARG A 136 7.04 12.76 9.72
CA ARG A 136 6.27 13.39 8.65
C ARG A 136 5.38 12.36 7.97
N LEU A 137 4.13 12.70 7.66
CA LEU A 137 3.16 11.74 7.12
C LEU A 137 2.66 12.15 5.74
N ALA A 138 2.48 11.17 4.85
CA ALA A 138 1.83 11.35 3.56
C ALA A 138 0.86 10.18 3.28
N MET A 139 -0.23 10.48 2.56
CA MET A 139 -0.99 9.46 1.85
C MET A 139 -0.25 9.11 0.56
N LEU A 140 -0.22 7.83 0.18
CA LEU A 140 0.22 7.38 -1.14
C LEU A 140 -0.62 6.18 -1.59
N SER A 141 -1.62 6.42 -2.41
CA SER A 141 -2.61 5.41 -2.78
C SER A 141 -2.96 5.42 -4.26
N ASN A 142 -3.53 4.30 -4.71
CA ASN A 142 -4.11 4.17 -6.05
C ASN A 142 -5.48 4.87 -6.17
N LEU A 143 -6.13 5.23 -5.05
CA LEU A 143 -7.36 6.00 -5.05
C LEU A 143 -7.16 7.39 -5.70
N SER A 144 -8.22 7.94 -6.30
CA SER A 144 -8.18 9.29 -6.85
C SER A 144 -7.85 10.33 -5.77
N GLY A 145 -7.17 11.41 -6.17
CA GLY A 145 -6.82 12.49 -5.25
C GLY A 145 -8.05 13.12 -4.57
N GLN A 146 -9.19 13.13 -5.26
CA GLN A 146 -10.47 13.59 -4.70
C GLN A 146 -10.97 12.65 -3.59
N ALA A 147 -10.99 11.34 -3.84
CA ALA A 147 -11.41 10.34 -2.86
C ALA A 147 -10.51 10.35 -1.62
N LEU A 148 -9.18 10.46 -1.80
CA LEU A 148 -8.25 10.57 -0.67
C LEU A 148 -8.56 11.77 0.23
N LYS A 149 -8.74 12.95 -0.35
CA LYS A 149 -9.07 14.17 0.41
C LYS A 149 -10.44 14.06 1.10
N ALA A 150 -11.45 13.49 0.43
CA ALA A 150 -12.78 13.28 1.02
C ALA A 150 -12.68 12.39 2.27
N ASN A 151 -11.97 11.26 2.18
CA ASN A 151 -11.79 10.33 3.29
C ASN A 151 -11.01 10.96 4.47
N LEU A 152 -9.94 11.71 4.19
CA LEU A 152 -9.15 12.37 5.23
C LEU A 152 -9.98 13.42 5.99
N ARG A 153 -10.82 14.19 5.31
CA ARG A 153 -11.73 15.18 5.92
C ARG A 153 -12.82 14.50 6.73
N ALA A 154 -13.48 13.48 6.16
CA ALA A 154 -14.54 12.74 6.84
C ALA A 154 -14.02 12.03 8.11
N GLY A 155 -12.77 11.59 8.10
CA GLY A 155 -12.10 11.00 9.26
C GLY A 155 -11.48 12.01 10.22
N GLU A 156 -11.59 13.32 9.96
CA GLU A 156 -10.99 14.40 10.77
C GLU A 156 -9.47 14.19 11.03
N ILE A 157 -8.74 13.71 10.01
CA ILE A 157 -7.30 13.41 10.12
C ILE A 157 -6.45 14.12 9.06
N GLU A 158 -7.04 15.01 8.24
CA GLU A 158 -6.33 15.68 7.14
C GLU A 158 -5.10 16.47 7.64
N GLU A 159 -5.18 17.11 8.82
CA GLU A 159 -4.11 17.89 9.42
C GLU A 159 -2.89 17.07 9.84
N HIS A 160 -3.01 15.75 9.92
CA HIS A 160 -1.86 14.88 10.21
C HIS A 160 -0.94 14.73 9.00
N PHE A 161 -1.42 14.96 7.79
CA PHE A 161 -0.71 14.66 6.55
C PHE A 161 -0.14 15.92 5.90
N GLU A 162 1.17 15.88 5.62
CA GLU A 162 1.86 16.92 4.89
C GLU A 162 1.58 16.85 3.39
N PHE A 163 1.36 15.63 2.86
CA PHE A 163 1.08 15.38 1.46
C PHE A 163 -0.04 14.36 1.25
N VAL A 164 -0.85 14.61 0.23
CA VAL A 164 -1.86 13.67 -0.28
C VAL A 164 -1.47 13.30 -1.72
N LEU A 165 -0.89 12.11 -1.86
CA LEU A 165 -0.31 11.64 -3.11
C LEU A 165 -1.19 10.54 -3.70
N SER A 166 -1.91 10.86 -4.77
CA SER A 166 -2.56 9.87 -5.64
C SER A 166 -1.59 9.42 -6.73
N THR A 167 -1.65 8.16 -7.11
CA THR A 167 -0.93 7.65 -8.27
C THR A 167 -1.35 8.29 -9.59
N ASP A 168 -2.46 9.05 -9.60
CA ASP A 168 -2.86 9.94 -10.71
C ASP A 168 -1.71 10.88 -11.11
N GLN A 169 -0.94 11.38 -10.12
CA GLN A 169 0.20 12.28 -10.34
C GLN A 169 1.37 11.61 -11.07
N ALA A 170 1.48 10.28 -10.96
CA ALA A 170 2.51 9.49 -11.63
C ALA A 170 2.05 8.93 -12.97
N GLN A 171 0.73 8.96 -13.25
CA GLN A 171 0.09 8.29 -14.39
C GLN A 171 0.49 6.80 -14.49
N GLN A 172 0.74 6.20 -13.35
CA GLN A 172 1.07 4.78 -13.16
C GLN A 172 0.69 4.33 -11.76
N TYR A 173 0.06 3.18 -11.68
CA TYR A 173 -0.37 2.58 -10.42
C TYR A 173 0.76 1.85 -9.69
N LYS A 174 0.66 1.69 -8.38
CA LYS A 174 1.47 0.74 -7.62
C LYS A 174 1.26 -0.67 -8.20
N PRO A 175 2.31 -1.50 -8.31
CA PRO A 175 3.64 -1.36 -7.71
C PRO A 175 4.69 -0.70 -8.63
N SER A 176 4.32 0.16 -9.58
CA SER A 176 5.30 0.87 -10.38
C SER A 176 6.25 1.71 -9.50
N PRO A 177 7.57 1.68 -9.74
CA PRO A 177 8.51 2.55 -9.05
C PRO A 177 8.17 4.05 -9.13
N LYS A 178 7.55 4.50 -10.24
CA LYS A 178 7.13 5.90 -10.38
C LYS A 178 6.05 6.30 -9.38
N ALA A 179 5.17 5.36 -9.01
CA ALA A 179 4.16 5.61 -7.99
C ALA A 179 4.78 5.84 -6.60
N TYR A 180 5.73 5.00 -6.20
CA TYR A 180 6.41 5.17 -4.91
C TYR A 180 7.34 6.39 -4.89
N ASP A 181 7.95 6.76 -6.03
CA ASP A 181 8.82 7.93 -6.15
C ASP A 181 8.11 9.25 -5.84
N LEU A 182 6.78 9.31 -5.91
CA LEU A 182 5.99 10.46 -5.45
C LEU A 182 6.33 10.84 -4.01
N ALA A 183 6.45 9.85 -3.10
CA ALA A 183 6.80 10.13 -1.71
C ALA A 183 8.24 10.63 -1.56
N VAL A 184 9.18 10.09 -2.34
CA VAL A 184 10.58 10.55 -2.31
C VAL A 184 10.68 12.01 -2.74
N ARG A 185 9.98 12.38 -3.82
CA ARG A 185 9.92 13.77 -4.32
C ARG A 185 9.24 14.72 -3.34
N ALA A 186 8.14 14.28 -2.73
CA ALA A 186 7.40 15.10 -1.78
C ALA A 186 8.21 15.36 -0.52
N PHE A 187 8.73 14.32 0.12
CA PHE A 187 9.48 14.45 1.37
C PHE A 187 10.89 15.00 1.18
N ARG A 188 11.51 14.81 0.00
CA ARG A 188 12.89 15.22 -0.32
C ARG A 188 13.94 14.65 0.63
N ILE A 189 13.76 13.38 1.01
CA ILE A 189 14.71 12.62 1.83
C ILE A 189 14.99 11.27 1.17
N PRO A 190 16.09 10.59 1.53
CA PRO A 190 16.40 9.27 0.99
C PRO A 190 15.28 8.26 1.22
N ARG A 191 15.03 7.38 0.22
CA ARG A 191 13.96 6.38 0.31
C ARG A 191 14.07 5.44 1.52
N ASN A 192 15.26 5.13 1.96
CA ASN A 192 15.50 4.27 3.12
C ASN A 192 15.19 4.96 4.46
N GLU A 193 14.87 6.26 4.46
CA GLU A 193 14.40 7.04 5.62
C GLU A 193 12.87 7.27 5.55
N ILE A 194 12.19 6.79 4.49
CA ILE A 194 10.74 6.84 4.33
C ILE A 194 10.18 5.46 4.59
N GLY A 195 9.43 5.29 5.68
CA GLY A 195 8.64 4.09 5.92
C GLY A 195 7.45 4.04 4.97
N PHE A 196 7.08 2.83 4.55
CA PHE A 196 5.83 2.62 3.81
C PHE A 196 4.92 1.67 4.57
N ALA A 197 3.66 2.08 4.75
CA ALA A 197 2.61 1.26 5.35
C ALA A 197 1.70 0.72 4.25
N ALA A 198 1.74 -0.59 4.03
CA ALA A 198 0.94 -1.30 3.04
C ALA A 198 -0.19 -2.09 3.69
N SER A 199 -1.35 -2.17 3.04
CA SER A 199 -2.48 -3.01 3.46
C SER A 199 -2.50 -4.37 2.75
N ALA A 200 -1.98 -4.44 1.54
CA ALA A 200 -1.93 -5.65 0.72
C ALA A 200 -0.50 -6.22 0.61
N SER A 201 -0.38 -7.55 0.50
CA SER A 201 0.90 -8.25 0.36
C SER A 201 1.69 -7.80 -0.88
N TRP A 202 1.03 -7.66 -2.02
CA TRP A 202 1.66 -7.21 -3.26
C TRP A 202 2.22 -5.78 -3.17
N ASP A 203 1.51 -4.88 -2.45
CA ASP A 203 1.96 -3.49 -2.24
C ASP A 203 3.14 -3.44 -1.26
N ALA A 204 3.10 -4.27 -0.21
CA ALA A 204 4.23 -4.44 0.70
C ALA A 204 5.49 -4.94 -0.01
N SER A 205 5.33 -5.91 -0.91
CA SER A 205 6.42 -6.41 -1.75
C SER A 205 6.95 -5.34 -2.71
N GLY A 206 6.07 -4.62 -3.40
CA GLY A 206 6.43 -3.54 -4.31
C GLY A 206 7.20 -2.41 -3.62
N ALA A 207 6.73 -1.97 -2.45
CA ALA A 207 7.39 -0.96 -1.64
C ALA A 207 8.77 -1.42 -1.12
N THR A 208 8.88 -2.70 -0.75
CA THR A 208 10.15 -3.32 -0.33
C THR A 208 11.14 -3.36 -1.51
N TRP A 209 10.72 -3.78 -2.70
CA TRP A 209 11.55 -3.74 -3.91
C TRP A 209 11.99 -2.33 -4.28
N PHE A 210 11.12 -1.35 -4.08
CA PHE A 210 11.47 0.05 -4.31
C PHE A 210 12.54 0.56 -3.32
N GLY A 211 12.70 -0.10 -2.18
CA GLY A 211 13.71 0.19 -1.16
C GLY A 211 13.20 1.00 0.03
N PHE A 212 11.90 1.03 0.25
CA PHE A 212 11.32 1.53 1.50
C PHE A 212 11.46 0.50 2.63
N PRO A 213 11.81 0.89 3.86
CA PRO A 213 11.44 0.15 5.06
C PRO A 213 9.91 0.01 5.09
N THR A 214 9.39 -1.23 5.07
CA THR A 214 7.96 -1.47 4.86
C THR A 214 7.32 -2.17 6.06
N ALA A 215 6.16 -1.69 6.49
CA ALA A 215 5.24 -2.37 7.39
C ALA A 215 4.02 -2.86 6.60
N TRP A 216 3.76 -4.16 6.64
CA TRP A 216 2.51 -4.72 6.13
C TRP A 216 1.50 -4.83 7.26
N VAL A 217 0.45 -4.00 7.20
CA VAL A 217 -0.68 -4.01 8.13
C VAL A 217 -1.72 -5.00 7.61
N ASN A 218 -1.51 -6.27 7.94
CA ASN A 218 -2.29 -7.42 7.47
C ASN A 218 -3.49 -7.68 8.38
N ARG A 219 -4.49 -6.80 8.36
CA ARG A 219 -5.65 -6.85 9.24
C ARG A 219 -6.43 -8.17 9.16
N ASN A 220 -6.46 -8.77 7.98
CA ASN A 220 -7.22 -10.00 7.73
C ASN A 220 -6.40 -11.29 7.95
N GLY A 221 -5.10 -11.19 8.28
CA GLY A 221 -4.23 -12.34 8.51
C GLY A 221 -4.02 -13.20 7.27
N LEU A 222 -3.99 -12.59 6.09
CA LEU A 222 -3.78 -13.27 4.82
C LEU A 222 -2.35 -13.83 4.72
N PRO A 223 -2.13 -14.93 4.01
CA PRO A 223 -0.80 -15.43 3.74
C PRO A 223 0.00 -14.43 2.88
N ALA A 224 1.33 -14.40 3.06
CA ALA A 224 2.19 -13.64 2.17
C ALA A 224 2.24 -14.30 0.77
N GLU A 225 2.01 -13.51 -0.27
CA GLU A 225 2.03 -14.00 -1.66
C GLU A 225 3.45 -14.35 -2.13
N MET A 226 4.44 -13.58 -1.68
CA MET A 226 5.85 -13.74 -2.03
C MET A 226 6.73 -13.80 -0.78
N ALA A 227 6.86 -15.00 -0.20
CA ALA A 227 7.57 -15.20 1.06
C ALA A 227 9.06 -14.79 1.02
N HIS A 228 9.67 -14.73 -0.17
CA HIS A 228 11.07 -14.30 -0.35
C HIS A 228 11.24 -12.77 -0.36
N VAL A 229 10.15 -12.01 -0.36
CA VAL A 229 10.14 -10.54 -0.28
C VAL A 229 9.46 -10.14 1.02
N ALA A 230 10.17 -10.30 2.12
CA ALA A 230 9.61 -9.99 3.43
C ALA A 230 9.67 -8.48 3.71
N PRO A 231 8.53 -7.84 4.08
CA PRO A 231 8.54 -6.51 4.65
C PRO A 231 9.29 -6.52 6.00
N ALA A 232 9.74 -5.34 6.45
CA ALA A 232 10.48 -5.23 7.70
C ALA A 232 9.63 -5.59 8.93
N ILE A 233 8.32 -5.31 8.85
CA ILE A 233 7.33 -5.57 9.91
C ILE A 233 6.07 -6.16 9.27
N ILE A 234 5.47 -7.15 9.93
CA ILE A 234 4.12 -7.65 9.64
C ILE A 234 3.31 -7.55 10.92
N SER A 235 2.15 -6.92 10.87
CA SER A 235 1.26 -6.76 12.02
C SER A 235 -0.20 -6.84 11.59
N ARG A 236 -1.10 -7.11 12.52
CA ARG A 236 -2.56 -7.04 12.27
C ARG A 236 -3.14 -5.65 12.49
N GLU A 237 -2.38 -4.76 13.08
CA GLU A 237 -2.80 -3.42 13.51
C GLU A 237 -1.79 -2.38 13.04
N ILE A 238 -2.18 -1.11 13.10
CA ILE A 238 -1.31 0.02 12.75
C ILE A 238 -0.09 0.15 13.68
N SER A 239 -0.09 -0.53 14.83
CA SER A 239 1.03 -0.60 15.77
C SER A 239 2.34 -1.06 15.12
N GLY A 240 2.28 -1.88 14.06
CA GLY A 240 3.45 -2.23 13.26
C GLY A 240 4.11 -1.05 12.56
N VAL A 241 3.34 -0.01 12.22
CA VAL A 241 3.88 1.23 11.63
C VAL A 241 4.60 2.06 12.71
N LEU A 242 4.06 2.09 13.93
CA LEU A 242 4.76 2.71 15.07
C LEU A 242 6.10 2.03 15.32
N GLN A 243 6.12 0.69 15.34
CA GLN A 243 7.35 -0.09 15.49
C GLN A 243 8.35 0.20 14.37
N LEU A 244 7.89 0.29 13.10
CA LEU A 244 8.74 0.64 11.96
C LEU A 244 9.41 2.00 12.14
N ALA A 245 8.67 2.97 12.67
CA ALA A 245 9.14 4.34 12.93
C ALA A 245 9.92 4.49 14.24
N GLY A 246 10.08 3.42 15.04
CA GLY A 246 10.72 3.47 16.35
C GLY A 246 9.91 4.28 17.38
N VAL A 247 8.58 4.27 17.26
CA VAL A 247 7.64 4.95 18.15
C VAL A 247 6.96 3.93 19.04
N GLN A 248 6.93 4.17 20.35
CA GLN A 248 6.18 3.33 21.28
C GLN A 248 4.68 3.66 21.17
N PRO A 249 3.79 2.65 21.22
CA PRO A 249 2.36 2.89 21.42
C PRO A 249 2.14 3.71 22.71
N ALA A 250 1.16 4.57 22.68
CA ALA A 250 0.81 5.38 23.85
C ALA A 250 0.08 4.54 24.90
#